data_27a403a33074414f88a13573e5773860
#
_entry.id   27a403a33074414f88a13573e5773860
#
_cell.length_a   1.000
_cell.length_b   1.000
_cell.length_c   1.000
_cell.angle_alpha   90.00
_cell.angle_beta   90.00
_cell.angle_gamma   90.00
#
_symmetry.space_group_name_H-M   'P 1'
#
loop_
_entity.id
_entity.type
_entity.pdbx_description
1 polymer ?
#
loop_
_entity_poly.entity_id
_entity_poly.type
_entity_poly.pdbx_seq_one_letter_code
_entity_poly.pdbx_strand_id
1 'polypeptide(L)'
;KTSRQLKDLINNLARKNAADAQLLMRNYMMERFLERVSLSQFRENFILKGGMLVAAMVGLDTRSTMDIDATVRGDAVDVDHVSDMISEIISVPVKDGVFFSLKSVSEIKYEAEYPGVRVSMETMFDGVRTPFKIDISTGDAITPREVRYRFHLMFEERAIEILAYSLETVLAEKLETVISRATTNTRMRDFYDLHILCQLYGGTLTARVLADGLCATARRRGTLRLLSEAEDVLRELANDPHMRKLWDTYRARYSYASELTWDIVLSSVRQLCITAGLVVEPPKVSLTPPHRKERER
;
A
#
# COMPACT_ATOMS: atom_id res chain seq x y z
N LYS A 1 -12.32 4.50 25.34
CA LYS A 1 -12.45 5.96 25.08
C LYS A 1 -13.93 6.28 24.84
N THR A 2 -14.39 7.48 25.25
CA THR A 2 -15.69 8.00 24.84
C THR A 2 -15.60 8.55 23.41
N SER A 3 -16.74 8.70 22.71
CA SER A 3 -16.74 9.28 21.35
C SER A 3 -16.17 10.71 21.33
N ARG A 4 -16.46 11.49 22.38
CA ARG A 4 -15.92 12.85 22.54
C ARG A 4 -14.38 12.82 22.60
N GLN A 5 -13.82 11.97 23.46
CA GLN A 5 -12.35 11.79 23.56
C GLN A 5 -11.74 11.36 22.23
N LEU A 6 -12.35 10.40 21.53
CA LEU A 6 -11.86 9.94 20.23
C LEU A 6 -11.94 11.05 19.18
N LYS A 7 -13.05 11.78 19.11
CA LYS A 7 -13.20 12.93 18.18
C LYS A 7 -12.14 14.01 18.44
N ASP A 8 -11.87 14.31 19.71
CA ASP A 8 -10.85 15.29 20.09
C ASP A 8 -9.45 14.84 19.66
N LEU A 9 -9.10 13.56 19.89
CA LEU A 9 -7.84 12.97 19.44
C LEU A 9 -7.69 13.00 17.92
N ILE A 10 -8.73 12.62 17.18
CA ILE A 10 -8.74 12.64 15.72
C ILE A 10 -8.62 14.07 15.19
N ASN A 11 -9.38 15.02 15.73
CA ASN A 11 -9.30 16.41 15.31
C ASN A 11 -7.94 17.05 15.61
N ASN A 12 -7.31 16.67 16.73
CA ASN A 12 -5.97 17.13 17.05
C ASN A 12 -4.93 16.56 16.07
N LEU A 13 -5.04 15.26 15.74
CA LEU A 13 -4.16 14.61 14.76
C LEU A 13 -4.38 15.20 13.35
N ALA A 14 -5.63 15.43 12.95
CA ALA A 14 -5.99 16.04 11.68
C ALA A 14 -5.38 17.45 11.53
N ARG A 15 -5.49 18.28 12.58
CA ARG A 15 -4.88 19.62 12.57
C ARG A 15 -3.35 19.58 12.53
N LYS A 16 -2.75 18.68 13.31
CA LYS A 16 -1.28 18.53 13.36
C LYS A 16 -0.69 18.15 11.99
N ASN A 17 -1.38 17.29 11.25
CA ASN A 17 -0.86 16.69 10.03
C ASN A 17 -1.51 17.25 8.75
N ALA A 18 -2.34 18.29 8.85
CA ALA A 18 -3.15 18.82 7.74
C ALA A 18 -3.93 17.70 7.00
N ALA A 19 -4.48 16.74 7.77
CA ALA A 19 -5.17 15.55 7.27
C ALA A 19 -6.69 15.66 7.43
N ASP A 20 -7.44 14.87 6.66
CA ASP A 20 -8.90 14.78 6.77
C ASP A 20 -9.31 13.96 8.00
N ALA A 21 -10.05 14.59 8.92
CA ALA A 21 -10.54 13.96 10.14
C ALA A 21 -11.49 12.77 9.88
N GLN A 22 -12.30 12.82 8.80
CA GLN A 22 -13.19 11.71 8.45
C GLN A 22 -12.37 10.48 7.98
N LEU A 23 -11.29 10.73 7.25
CA LEU A 23 -10.38 9.69 6.80
C LEU A 23 -9.63 9.05 7.97
N LEU A 24 -9.16 9.85 8.95
CA LEU A 24 -8.54 9.34 10.16
C LEU A 24 -9.53 8.54 11.03
N MET A 25 -10.80 8.98 11.13
CA MET A 25 -11.85 8.21 11.80
C MET A 25 -12.05 6.86 11.12
N ARG A 26 -12.10 6.82 9.79
CA ARG A 26 -12.22 5.58 9.03
C ARG A 26 -11.02 4.65 9.28
N ASN A 27 -9.80 5.18 9.26
CA ASN A 27 -8.60 4.40 9.57
C ASN A 27 -8.65 3.80 10.97
N TYR A 28 -9.12 4.55 11.97
CA TYR A 28 -9.33 4.04 13.32
C TYR A 28 -10.36 2.89 13.34
N MET A 29 -11.46 3.00 12.61
CA MET A 29 -12.46 1.92 12.53
C MET A 29 -11.92 0.68 11.83
N MET A 30 -11.15 0.85 10.75
CA MET A 30 -10.48 -0.25 10.06
C MET A 30 -9.46 -0.95 10.97
N GLU A 31 -8.72 -0.21 11.77
CA GLU A 31 -7.82 -0.76 12.78
C GLU A 31 -8.56 -1.61 13.83
N ARG A 32 -9.75 -1.17 14.29
CA ARG A 32 -10.58 -1.97 15.21
C ARG A 32 -11.07 -3.28 14.58
N PHE A 33 -11.28 -3.28 13.26
CA PHE A 33 -11.54 -4.51 12.52
C PHE A 33 -10.30 -5.43 12.52
N LEU A 34 -9.12 -4.91 12.19
CA LEU A 34 -7.87 -5.69 12.21
C LEU A 34 -7.55 -6.27 13.59
N GLU A 35 -7.92 -5.58 14.66
CA GLU A 35 -7.80 -6.12 16.01
C GLU A 35 -8.67 -7.37 16.19
N ARG A 36 -9.91 -7.37 15.69
CA ARG A 36 -10.77 -8.56 15.70
C ARG A 36 -10.22 -9.69 14.85
N VAL A 37 -9.64 -9.38 13.69
CA VAL A 37 -8.91 -10.37 12.88
C VAL A 37 -7.81 -11.05 13.69
N SER A 38 -6.98 -10.27 14.40
CA SER A 38 -5.85 -10.79 15.19
C SER A 38 -6.27 -11.70 16.35
N LEU A 39 -7.51 -11.57 16.81
CA LEU A 39 -8.10 -12.35 17.90
C LEU A 39 -8.99 -13.50 17.42
N SER A 40 -9.32 -13.55 16.12
CA SER A 40 -10.19 -14.54 15.52
C SER A 40 -9.42 -15.82 15.15
N GLN A 41 -10.17 -16.87 14.79
CA GLN A 41 -9.60 -18.09 14.22
C GLN A 41 -8.92 -17.86 12.85
N PHE A 42 -9.25 -16.77 12.15
CA PHE A 42 -8.73 -16.43 10.81
C PHE A 42 -7.40 -15.69 10.85
N ARG A 43 -6.82 -15.43 12.03
CA ARG A 43 -5.54 -14.73 12.18
C ARG A 43 -4.37 -15.31 11.39
N GLU A 44 -4.40 -16.63 11.11
CA GLU A 44 -3.36 -17.34 10.35
C GLU A 44 -3.71 -17.46 8.85
N ASN A 45 -4.89 -16.98 8.42
CA ASN A 45 -5.39 -17.08 7.05
C ASN A 45 -5.54 -15.70 6.42
N PHE A 46 -5.89 -14.67 7.19
CA PHE A 46 -6.11 -13.30 6.73
C PHE A 46 -4.78 -12.55 6.65
N ILE A 47 -4.34 -12.20 5.45
CA ILE A 47 -3.04 -11.56 5.18
C ILE A 47 -3.29 -10.15 4.66
N LEU A 48 -2.89 -9.14 5.46
CA LEU A 48 -3.06 -7.73 5.12
C LEU A 48 -2.12 -7.33 3.98
N LYS A 49 -2.64 -6.56 3.02
CA LYS A 49 -1.87 -5.99 1.92
C LYS A 49 -2.32 -4.56 1.59
N GLY A 50 -1.88 -4.03 0.47
CA GLY A 50 -2.39 -2.78 -0.10
C GLY A 50 -2.22 -1.55 0.78
N GLY A 51 -3.20 -0.66 0.67
CA GLY A 51 -3.12 0.68 1.23
C GLY A 51 -2.99 0.75 2.74
N MET A 52 -3.69 -0.10 3.48
CA MET A 52 -3.66 -0.10 4.94
C MET A 52 -2.31 -0.58 5.48
N LEU A 53 -1.69 -1.57 4.83
CA LEU A 53 -0.35 -2.02 5.19
C LEU A 53 0.70 -0.95 4.91
N VAL A 54 0.66 -0.29 3.75
CA VAL A 54 1.59 0.82 3.45
C VAL A 54 1.43 1.95 4.45
N ALA A 55 0.19 2.34 4.79
CA ALA A 55 -0.07 3.36 5.80
C ALA A 55 0.50 2.99 7.18
N ALA A 56 0.44 1.70 7.55
CA ALA A 56 1.04 1.21 8.79
C ALA A 56 2.58 1.25 8.77
N MET A 57 3.18 1.00 7.59
CA MET A 57 4.65 1.02 7.42
C MET A 57 5.23 2.43 7.46
N VAL A 58 4.54 3.42 6.88
CA VAL A 58 5.07 4.78 6.70
C VAL A 58 4.52 5.80 7.70
N GLY A 59 3.45 5.44 8.42
CA GLY A 59 2.71 6.32 9.32
C GLY A 59 1.45 6.90 8.65
N LEU A 60 0.36 6.99 9.42
CA LEU A 60 -0.94 7.49 8.95
C LEU A 60 -0.93 8.99 8.62
N ASP A 61 0.04 9.73 9.12
CA ASP A 61 0.30 11.13 8.82
C ASP A 61 0.95 11.35 7.45
N THR A 62 1.66 10.34 6.96
CA THR A 62 2.34 10.38 5.66
C THR A 62 1.56 9.66 4.56
N ARG A 63 0.55 8.88 4.92
CA ARG A 63 -0.23 8.13 3.95
C ARG A 63 -1.56 7.67 4.54
N SER A 64 -2.66 8.08 3.96
CA SER A 64 -4.00 7.65 4.36
C SER A 64 -4.60 6.65 3.37
N THR A 65 -5.52 5.81 3.86
CA THR A 65 -6.23 4.83 3.03
C THR A 65 -7.73 4.87 3.30
N MET A 66 -8.51 4.32 2.39
CA MET A 66 -9.98 4.30 2.49
C MET A 66 -10.54 2.90 2.68
N ASP A 67 -9.75 1.88 2.35
CA ASP A 67 -10.17 0.49 2.25
C ASP A 67 -9.12 -0.43 2.89
N ILE A 68 -9.55 -1.62 3.29
CA ILE A 68 -8.66 -2.72 3.66
C ILE A 68 -8.52 -3.63 2.45
N ASP A 69 -7.30 -3.93 2.05
CA ASP A 69 -7.00 -4.97 1.08
C ASP A 69 -6.40 -6.17 1.81
N ALA A 70 -6.87 -7.37 1.51
CA ALA A 70 -6.36 -8.60 2.07
C ALA A 70 -6.34 -9.74 1.05
N THR A 71 -5.47 -10.72 1.27
CA THR A 71 -5.59 -12.03 0.65
C THR A 71 -5.85 -13.08 1.71
N VAL A 72 -6.66 -14.08 1.37
CA VAL A 72 -6.98 -15.19 2.29
C VAL A 72 -6.35 -16.46 1.75
N ARG A 73 -5.71 -17.22 2.66
CA ARG A 73 -5.07 -18.47 2.35
C ARG A 73 -5.83 -19.64 2.99
N GLY A 74 -6.01 -20.71 2.22
CA GLY A 74 -6.58 -21.95 2.73
C GLY A 74 -8.11 -22.04 2.74
N ASP A 75 -8.80 -20.92 2.41
CA ASP A 75 -10.24 -20.86 2.34
C ASP A 75 -10.72 -20.49 0.92
N ALA A 76 -11.95 -20.86 0.60
CA ALA A 76 -12.60 -20.42 -0.62
C ALA A 76 -12.92 -18.92 -0.54
N VAL A 77 -12.67 -18.18 -1.62
CA VAL A 77 -13.00 -16.77 -1.73
C VAL A 77 -14.20 -16.62 -2.68
N ASP A 78 -15.36 -16.96 -2.15
CA ASP A 78 -16.67 -16.69 -2.73
C ASP A 78 -17.50 -15.83 -1.76
N VAL A 79 -18.68 -15.42 -2.21
CA VAL A 79 -19.55 -14.51 -1.45
C VAL A 79 -20.01 -15.12 -0.12
N ASP A 80 -20.36 -16.39 -0.10
CA ASP A 80 -20.92 -17.05 1.08
C ASP A 80 -19.83 -17.27 2.15
N HIS A 81 -18.71 -17.89 1.78
CA HIS A 81 -17.60 -18.14 2.71
C HIS A 81 -17.01 -16.82 3.27
N VAL A 82 -16.87 -15.79 2.42
CA VAL A 82 -16.39 -14.46 2.88
C VAL A 82 -17.41 -13.82 3.81
N SER A 83 -18.71 -13.92 3.54
CA SER A 83 -19.77 -13.41 4.42
C SER A 83 -19.72 -14.05 5.81
N ASP A 84 -19.57 -15.37 5.87
CA ASP A 84 -19.45 -16.12 7.12
C ASP A 84 -18.18 -15.73 7.89
N MET A 85 -17.03 -15.74 7.22
CA MET A 85 -15.75 -15.32 7.80
C MET A 85 -15.82 -13.91 8.41
N ILE A 86 -16.36 -12.93 7.69
CA ILE A 86 -16.49 -11.55 8.17
C ILE A 86 -17.44 -11.49 9.37
N SER A 87 -18.57 -12.22 9.31
CA SER A 87 -19.54 -12.29 10.40
C SER A 87 -18.93 -12.84 11.68
N GLU A 88 -18.10 -13.87 11.58
CA GLU A 88 -17.35 -14.41 12.72
C GLU A 88 -16.32 -13.44 13.25
N ILE A 89 -15.53 -12.79 12.37
CA ILE A 89 -14.53 -11.80 12.78
C ILE A 89 -15.17 -10.65 13.55
N ILE A 90 -16.27 -10.07 13.06
CA ILE A 90 -16.91 -8.94 13.72
C ILE A 90 -17.63 -9.32 15.01
N SER A 91 -17.91 -10.61 15.23
CA SER A 91 -18.48 -11.13 16.48
C SER A 91 -17.48 -11.26 17.60
N VAL A 92 -16.16 -11.19 17.32
CA VAL A 92 -15.11 -11.27 18.34
C VAL A 92 -15.28 -10.11 19.33
N PRO A 93 -15.42 -10.41 20.64
CA PRO A 93 -15.67 -9.37 21.63
C PRO A 93 -14.42 -8.56 21.91
N VAL A 94 -14.49 -7.26 21.64
CA VAL A 94 -13.46 -6.27 22.00
C VAL A 94 -14.13 -5.13 22.75
N LYS A 95 -13.54 -4.73 23.88
CA LYS A 95 -14.09 -3.65 24.74
C LYS A 95 -13.68 -2.26 24.20
N ASP A 96 -14.04 -1.95 22.97
CA ASP A 96 -13.72 -0.69 22.30
C ASP A 96 -14.94 0.21 22.04
N GLY A 97 -16.16 -0.32 22.23
CA GLY A 97 -17.41 0.38 21.97
C GLY A 97 -17.77 0.50 20.49
N VAL A 98 -17.04 -0.19 19.61
CA VAL A 98 -17.30 -0.18 18.15
C VAL A 98 -18.15 -1.38 17.78
N PHE A 99 -19.27 -1.12 17.11
CA PHE A 99 -20.16 -2.13 16.55
C PHE A 99 -19.99 -2.15 15.03
N PHE A 100 -19.87 -3.35 14.48
CA PHE A 100 -19.75 -3.57 13.05
C PHE A 100 -21.04 -4.14 12.48
N SER A 101 -21.39 -3.74 11.26
CA SER A 101 -22.46 -4.35 10.47
C SER A 101 -21.98 -4.60 9.05
N LEU A 102 -22.22 -5.83 8.60
CA LEU A 102 -22.04 -6.23 7.22
C LEU A 102 -23.21 -5.69 6.40
N LYS A 103 -22.93 -4.91 5.35
CA LYS A 103 -23.95 -4.32 4.48
C LYS A 103 -24.17 -5.11 3.21
N SER A 104 -23.09 -5.49 2.55
CA SER A 104 -23.16 -6.31 1.34
C SER A 104 -21.83 -7.01 1.09
N VAL A 105 -21.93 -8.16 0.41
CA VAL A 105 -20.79 -8.90 -0.12
C VAL A 105 -21.05 -9.11 -1.61
N SER A 106 -20.07 -8.85 -2.46
CA SER A 106 -20.20 -8.97 -3.90
C SER A 106 -18.89 -9.36 -4.56
N GLU A 107 -18.95 -10.08 -5.65
CA GLU A 107 -17.78 -10.37 -6.47
C GLU A 107 -17.20 -9.08 -7.06
N ILE A 108 -15.88 -8.98 -7.08
CA ILE A 108 -15.16 -7.92 -7.79
C ILE A 108 -15.08 -8.35 -9.25
N LYS A 109 -15.82 -7.66 -10.14
CA LYS A 109 -15.85 -7.96 -11.57
C LYS A 109 -14.49 -7.68 -12.22
N TYR A 110 -14.21 -8.35 -13.28
CA TYR A 110 -13.03 -8.54 -14.14
C TYR A 110 -12.03 -7.38 -14.36
N GLU A 111 -12.25 -6.19 -13.83
CA GLU A 111 -11.29 -5.06 -13.90
C GLU A 111 -10.21 -5.11 -12.81
N ALA A 112 -10.35 -6.02 -11.85
CA ALA A 112 -9.36 -6.22 -10.80
C ALA A 112 -8.26 -7.19 -11.26
N GLU A 113 -7.04 -6.95 -10.81
CA GLU A 113 -5.86 -7.76 -11.10
C GLU A 113 -5.99 -9.22 -10.62
N TYR A 114 -6.93 -9.47 -9.70
CA TYR A 114 -7.29 -10.79 -9.15
C TYR A 114 -8.80 -10.94 -8.98
N PRO A 115 -9.36 -12.15 -9.19
CA PRO A 115 -10.71 -12.47 -8.73
C PRO A 115 -10.78 -12.25 -7.21
N GLY A 116 -11.83 -11.64 -6.76
CA GLY A 116 -11.99 -11.34 -5.35
C GLY A 116 -13.42 -10.98 -4.98
N VAL A 117 -13.59 -10.72 -3.71
CA VAL A 117 -14.87 -10.36 -3.11
C VAL A 117 -14.73 -9.02 -2.38
N ARG A 118 -15.64 -8.11 -2.66
CA ARG A 118 -15.76 -6.83 -1.96
C ARG A 118 -16.81 -6.90 -0.87
N VAL A 119 -16.41 -6.56 0.33
CA VAL A 119 -17.27 -6.47 1.51
C VAL A 119 -17.50 -4.98 1.83
N SER A 120 -18.76 -4.57 1.86
CA SER A 120 -19.14 -3.23 2.33
C SER A 120 -19.52 -3.31 3.80
N MET A 121 -18.82 -2.55 4.62
CA MET A 121 -18.97 -2.51 6.07
C MET A 121 -19.44 -1.14 6.55
N GLU A 122 -20.14 -1.14 7.65
CA GLU A 122 -20.46 0.08 8.41
C GLU A 122 -20.12 -0.16 9.88
N THR A 123 -19.48 0.81 10.51
CA THR A 123 -19.29 0.84 11.96
C THR A 123 -20.22 1.85 12.61
N MET A 124 -20.62 1.56 13.84
CA MET A 124 -21.31 2.46 14.74
C MET A 124 -20.45 2.62 16.00
N PHE A 125 -20.08 3.86 16.31
CA PHE A 125 -19.38 4.22 17.53
C PHE A 125 -20.03 5.46 18.13
N ASP A 126 -20.74 5.28 19.26
CA ASP A 126 -21.44 6.36 19.98
C ASP A 126 -22.25 7.30 19.06
N GLY A 127 -23.12 6.70 18.23
CA GLY A 127 -23.99 7.41 17.29
C GLY A 127 -23.32 7.85 15.97
N VAL A 128 -22.00 7.70 15.84
CA VAL A 128 -21.27 8.05 14.60
C VAL A 128 -21.17 6.81 13.70
N ARG A 129 -21.67 6.94 12.48
CA ARG A 129 -21.58 5.91 11.44
C ARG A 129 -20.37 6.17 10.55
N THR A 130 -19.57 5.13 10.32
CA THR A 130 -18.40 5.21 9.42
C THR A 130 -18.40 4.02 8.47
N PRO A 131 -18.62 4.23 7.17
CA PRO A 131 -18.53 3.17 6.17
C PRO A 131 -17.08 2.95 5.75
N PHE A 132 -16.74 1.69 5.44
CA PHE A 132 -15.48 1.31 4.78
C PHE A 132 -15.68 0.03 3.98
N LYS A 133 -14.67 -0.35 3.19
CA LYS A 133 -14.70 -1.56 2.36
C LYS A 133 -13.53 -2.46 2.69
N ILE A 134 -13.71 -3.76 2.43
CA ILE A 134 -12.65 -4.75 2.50
C ILE A 134 -12.67 -5.48 1.16
N ASP A 135 -11.54 -5.46 0.45
CA ASP A 135 -11.34 -6.21 -0.79
C ASP A 135 -10.50 -7.45 -0.47
N ILE A 136 -11.07 -8.62 -0.70
CA ILE A 136 -10.46 -9.91 -0.37
C ILE A 136 -10.19 -10.68 -1.65
N SER A 137 -8.93 -11.07 -1.86
CA SER A 137 -8.48 -11.92 -2.96
C SER A 137 -7.94 -13.26 -2.46
N THR A 138 -7.58 -14.13 -3.39
CA THR A 138 -6.88 -15.39 -3.10
C THR A 138 -5.88 -15.73 -4.21
N GLY A 139 -4.89 -16.55 -3.85
CA GLY A 139 -3.90 -17.04 -4.79
C GLY A 139 -2.86 -16.01 -5.21
N ASP A 140 -2.71 -14.93 -4.47
CA ASP A 140 -1.66 -13.93 -4.69
C ASP A 140 -0.27 -14.53 -4.52
N ALA A 141 0.69 -14.04 -5.30
CA ALA A 141 2.09 -14.43 -5.16
C ALA A 141 2.73 -13.62 -4.02
N ILE A 142 3.05 -14.27 -2.91
CA ILE A 142 3.73 -13.65 -1.76
C ILE A 142 5.15 -14.20 -1.68
N THR A 143 6.15 -13.32 -1.77
CA THR A 143 7.57 -13.70 -1.86
C THR A 143 8.40 -13.05 -0.75
N PRO A 144 9.21 -13.80 -0.01
CA PRO A 144 9.30 -15.28 -0.02
C PRO A 144 8.09 -15.93 0.65
N ARG A 145 7.41 -15.22 1.53
CA ARG A 145 6.18 -15.56 2.25
C ARG A 145 5.63 -14.34 2.99
N GLU A 146 4.44 -14.46 3.55
CA GLU A 146 3.86 -13.48 4.48
C GLU A 146 4.74 -13.33 5.73
N VAL A 147 4.62 -12.16 6.35
CA VAL A 147 5.33 -11.83 7.59
C VAL A 147 4.35 -11.59 8.74
N ARG A 148 4.77 -11.87 9.97
CA ARG A 148 4.06 -11.41 11.16
C ARG A 148 4.40 -9.96 11.38
N TYR A 149 3.42 -9.09 11.09
CA TYR A 149 3.57 -7.66 11.16
C TYR A 149 3.05 -7.13 12.49
N ARG A 150 3.88 -6.34 13.17
CA ARG A 150 3.49 -5.66 14.40
C ARG A 150 2.80 -4.34 14.05
N PHE A 151 1.47 -4.36 14.00
CA PHE A 151 0.64 -3.23 13.65
C PHE A 151 0.37 -2.37 14.89
N HIS A 152 0.93 -1.16 14.92
CA HIS A 152 0.74 -0.19 16.01
C HIS A 152 -0.63 0.47 15.92
N LEU A 153 -1.34 0.48 17.04
CA LEU A 153 -2.71 1.01 17.11
C LEU A 153 -2.73 2.52 17.33
N MET A 154 -3.64 3.20 16.63
CA MET A 154 -3.85 4.64 16.81
C MET A 154 -4.25 4.97 18.24
N PHE A 155 -3.63 5.99 18.82
CA PHE A 155 -3.92 6.49 20.17
C PHE A 155 -3.74 5.47 21.30
N GLU A 156 -2.94 4.44 21.10
CA GLU A 156 -2.61 3.42 22.08
C GLU A 156 -1.12 3.04 21.99
N GLU A 157 -0.49 2.72 23.11
CA GLU A 157 0.93 2.30 23.14
C GLU A 157 1.12 0.81 22.84
N ARG A 158 0.07 0.12 22.44
CA ARG A 158 0.09 -1.30 22.12
C ARG A 158 0.05 -1.57 20.62
N ALA A 159 0.47 -2.74 20.25
CA ALA A 159 0.38 -3.25 18.88
C ALA A 159 -0.37 -4.58 18.86
N ILE A 160 -0.95 -4.91 17.72
CA ILE A 160 -1.48 -6.24 17.40
C ILE A 160 -0.54 -6.94 16.44
N GLU A 161 -0.55 -8.26 16.43
CA GLU A 161 0.18 -9.06 15.46
C GLU A 161 -0.79 -9.58 14.40
N ILE A 162 -0.52 -9.30 13.14
CA ILE A 162 -1.29 -9.74 11.98
C ILE A 162 -0.36 -10.29 10.91
N LEU A 163 -0.84 -11.22 10.10
CA LEU A 163 -0.12 -11.58 8.88
C LEU A 163 -0.24 -10.47 7.85
N ALA A 164 0.86 -10.19 7.16
CA ALA A 164 0.92 -9.16 6.13
C ALA A 164 1.89 -9.54 5.01
N TYR A 165 1.81 -8.86 3.89
CA TYR A 165 2.83 -8.94 2.85
C TYR A 165 4.19 -8.49 3.38
N SER A 166 5.26 -9.12 2.88
CA SER A 166 6.61 -8.57 3.01
C SER A 166 6.71 -7.25 2.26
N LEU A 167 7.67 -6.41 2.64
CA LEU A 167 7.95 -5.15 1.96
C LEU A 167 8.24 -5.38 0.46
N GLU A 168 9.03 -6.41 0.15
CA GLU A 168 9.38 -6.74 -1.24
C GLU A 168 8.14 -7.16 -2.05
N THR A 169 7.19 -7.87 -1.47
CA THR A 169 5.93 -8.22 -2.15
C THR A 169 5.09 -6.96 -2.43
N VAL A 170 4.99 -6.04 -1.46
CA VAL A 170 4.28 -4.76 -1.66
C VAL A 170 4.92 -3.96 -2.81
N LEU A 171 6.25 -3.85 -2.81
CA LEU A 171 6.97 -3.15 -3.86
C LEU A 171 6.84 -3.84 -5.21
N ALA A 172 6.93 -5.17 -5.24
CA ALA A 172 6.81 -5.97 -6.45
C ALA A 172 5.45 -5.80 -7.14
N GLU A 173 4.33 -5.84 -6.39
CA GLU A 173 3.00 -5.62 -6.96
C GLU A 173 2.84 -4.22 -7.56
N LYS A 174 3.36 -3.20 -6.87
CA LYS A 174 3.27 -1.81 -7.34
C LYS A 174 4.18 -1.53 -8.53
N LEU A 175 5.41 -2.05 -8.51
CA LEU A 175 6.34 -1.95 -9.64
C LEU A 175 5.79 -2.65 -10.88
N GLU A 176 5.28 -3.86 -10.72
CA GLU A 176 4.66 -4.59 -11.81
C GLU A 176 3.48 -3.79 -12.40
N THR A 177 2.62 -3.22 -11.55
CA THR A 177 1.50 -2.39 -12.01
C THR A 177 1.98 -1.14 -12.77
N VAL A 178 3.06 -0.49 -12.34
CA VAL A 178 3.63 0.66 -13.05
C VAL A 178 4.17 0.24 -14.41
N ILE A 179 4.91 -0.86 -14.49
CA ILE A 179 5.51 -1.33 -15.74
C ILE A 179 4.43 -1.82 -16.71
N SER A 180 3.51 -2.65 -16.24
CA SER A 180 2.50 -3.28 -17.08
C SER A 180 1.46 -2.30 -17.64
N ARG A 181 1.15 -1.22 -16.90
CA ARG A 181 0.18 -0.19 -17.32
C ARG A 181 0.82 1.01 -18.00
N ALA A 182 2.10 1.23 -17.81
CA ALA A 182 2.84 2.36 -18.40
C ALA A 182 2.07 3.70 -18.24
N THR A 183 1.94 4.47 -19.33
CA THR A 183 1.22 5.76 -19.36
C THR A 183 -0.30 5.65 -19.20
N THR A 184 -0.88 4.46 -19.24
CA THR A 184 -2.31 4.24 -18.91
C THR A 184 -2.57 4.12 -17.40
N ASN A 185 -1.52 4.13 -16.59
CA ASN A 185 -1.64 4.04 -15.13
C ASN A 185 -2.08 5.37 -14.52
N THR A 186 -3.33 5.47 -14.11
CA THR A 186 -3.88 6.65 -13.42
C THR A 186 -3.73 6.58 -11.90
N ARG A 187 -3.12 5.51 -11.36
CA ARG A 187 -2.99 5.23 -9.92
C ARG A 187 -1.77 5.96 -9.34
N MET A 188 -1.81 7.29 -9.27
CA MET A 188 -0.70 8.12 -8.75
C MET A 188 -0.27 7.74 -7.33
N ARG A 189 -1.17 7.12 -6.56
CA ARG A 189 -0.86 6.60 -5.22
C ARG A 189 0.20 5.49 -5.24
N ASP A 190 0.24 4.66 -6.28
CA ASP A 190 1.26 3.61 -6.39
C ASP A 190 2.65 4.21 -6.60
N PHE A 191 2.77 5.29 -7.36
CA PHE A 191 4.02 6.02 -7.52
C PHE A 191 4.48 6.67 -6.21
N TYR A 192 3.55 7.27 -5.46
CA TYR A 192 3.85 7.80 -4.13
C TYR A 192 4.32 6.70 -3.18
N ASP A 193 3.60 5.58 -3.11
CA ASP A 193 3.92 4.46 -2.25
C ASP A 193 5.31 3.88 -2.57
N LEU A 194 5.65 3.72 -3.86
CA LEU A 194 6.98 3.29 -4.30
C LEU A 194 8.05 4.27 -3.86
N HIS A 195 7.80 5.58 -4.00
CA HIS A 195 8.74 6.61 -3.59
C HIS A 195 9.00 6.56 -2.08
N ILE A 196 7.95 6.64 -1.26
CA ILE A 196 8.11 6.72 0.19
C ILE A 196 8.71 5.45 0.79
N LEU A 197 8.31 4.27 0.30
CA LEU A 197 8.89 3.00 0.73
C LEU A 197 10.36 2.86 0.29
N CYS A 198 10.72 3.35 -0.89
CA CYS A 198 12.11 3.42 -1.34
C CYS A 198 12.96 4.32 -0.44
N GLN A 199 12.45 5.50 -0.07
CA GLN A 199 13.15 6.44 0.80
C GLN A 199 13.35 5.88 2.22
N LEU A 200 12.34 5.25 2.79
CA LEU A 200 12.39 4.75 4.17
C LEU A 200 13.14 3.42 4.30
N TYR A 201 13.02 2.56 3.31
CA TYR A 201 13.46 1.16 3.43
C TYR A 201 14.41 0.70 2.31
N GLY A 202 14.72 1.54 1.32
CA GLY A 202 15.54 1.16 0.17
C GLY A 202 16.88 0.53 0.54
N GLY A 203 17.52 1.00 1.62
CA GLY A 203 18.77 0.46 2.13
C GLY A 203 18.66 -0.91 2.82
N THR A 204 17.46 -1.37 3.13
CA THR A 204 17.21 -2.67 3.79
C THR A 204 16.67 -3.73 2.83
N LEU A 205 16.36 -3.34 1.58
CA LEU A 205 15.81 -4.24 0.58
C LEU A 205 16.79 -5.32 0.17
N THR A 206 16.29 -6.55 0.10
CA THR A 206 17.04 -7.65 -0.49
C THR A 206 16.75 -7.71 -1.99
N ALA A 207 17.70 -7.26 -2.80
CA ALA A 207 17.57 -7.16 -4.27
C ALA A 207 17.03 -8.44 -4.92
N ARG A 208 17.57 -9.60 -4.52
CA ARG A 208 17.12 -10.90 -5.02
C ARG A 208 15.65 -11.18 -4.67
N VAL A 209 15.24 -10.91 -3.43
CA VAL A 209 13.85 -11.15 -2.99
C VAL A 209 12.88 -10.23 -3.72
N LEU A 210 13.25 -8.96 -3.96
CA LEU A 210 12.46 -8.04 -4.75
C LEU A 210 12.33 -8.53 -6.21
N ALA A 211 13.42 -8.97 -6.84
CA ALA A 211 13.41 -9.52 -8.19
C ALA A 211 12.54 -10.78 -8.30
N ASP A 212 12.71 -11.72 -7.36
CA ASP A 212 11.93 -12.96 -7.30
C ASP A 212 10.43 -12.64 -7.10
N GLY A 213 10.09 -11.70 -6.21
CA GLY A 213 8.73 -11.23 -5.98
C GLY A 213 8.09 -10.60 -7.22
N LEU A 214 8.84 -9.75 -7.92
CA LEU A 214 8.40 -9.11 -9.14
C LEU A 214 8.13 -10.13 -10.26
N CYS A 215 9.04 -11.09 -10.46
CA CYS A 215 8.86 -12.18 -11.40
C CYS A 215 7.65 -13.06 -11.04
N ALA A 216 7.46 -13.37 -9.76
CA ALA A 216 6.33 -14.18 -9.29
C ALA A 216 5.00 -13.46 -9.52
N THR A 217 4.91 -12.18 -9.19
CA THR A 217 3.74 -11.32 -9.44
C THR A 217 3.43 -11.22 -10.93
N ALA A 218 4.44 -10.89 -11.76
CA ALA A 218 4.27 -10.74 -13.19
C ALA A 218 3.87 -12.08 -13.87
N ARG A 219 4.42 -13.21 -13.41
CA ARG A 219 4.01 -14.54 -13.89
C ARG A 219 2.56 -14.81 -13.55
N ARG A 220 2.15 -14.51 -12.31
CA ARG A 220 0.77 -14.70 -11.86
C ARG A 220 -0.23 -13.86 -12.67
N ARG A 221 0.15 -12.63 -13.05
CA ARG A 221 -0.67 -11.69 -13.82
C ARG A 221 -0.54 -11.86 -15.34
N GLY A 222 0.32 -12.74 -15.82
CA GLY A 222 0.56 -12.95 -17.26
C GLY A 222 1.36 -11.84 -17.93
N THR A 223 2.02 -10.98 -17.19
CA THR A 223 2.73 -9.77 -17.65
C THR A 223 4.26 -9.93 -17.69
N LEU A 224 4.79 -11.13 -17.45
CA LEU A 224 6.22 -11.38 -17.31
C LEU A 224 7.07 -10.79 -18.47
N ARG A 225 6.54 -10.81 -19.70
CA ARG A 225 7.24 -10.26 -20.87
C ARG A 225 7.43 -8.74 -20.77
N LEU A 226 6.49 -8.03 -20.17
CA LEU A 226 6.53 -6.57 -20.04
C LEU A 226 7.65 -6.09 -19.13
N LEU A 227 8.17 -6.93 -18.23
CA LEU A 227 9.28 -6.56 -17.37
C LEU A 227 10.56 -6.21 -18.15
N SER A 228 10.77 -6.81 -19.32
CA SER A 228 11.91 -6.47 -20.20
C SER A 228 11.80 -5.09 -20.85
N GLU A 229 10.61 -4.47 -20.84
CA GLU A 229 10.33 -3.15 -21.41
C GLU A 229 10.49 -2.02 -20.37
N ALA A 230 10.92 -2.34 -19.13
CA ALA A 230 10.96 -1.40 -18.02
C ALA A 230 11.73 -0.10 -18.31
N GLU A 231 12.86 -0.16 -19.04
CA GLU A 231 13.63 1.04 -19.42
C GLU A 231 12.85 1.96 -20.38
N ASP A 232 12.16 1.37 -21.36
CA ASP A 232 11.35 2.13 -22.31
C ASP A 232 10.12 2.73 -21.64
N VAL A 233 9.45 1.96 -20.78
CA VAL A 233 8.31 2.44 -19.96
C VAL A 233 8.73 3.62 -19.08
N LEU A 234 9.86 3.54 -18.40
CA LEU A 234 10.35 4.65 -17.55
C LEU A 234 10.65 5.90 -18.39
N ARG A 235 11.16 5.73 -19.61
CA ARG A 235 11.40 6.84 -20.55
C ARG A 235 10.10 7.47 -21.02
N GLU A 236 9.09 6.67 -21.34
CA GLU A 236 7.75 7.16 -21.71
C GLU A 236 7.11 7.93 -20.56
N LEU A 237 7.09 7.36 -19.37
CA LEU A 237 6.55 8.00 -18.15
C LEU A 237 7.23 9.35 -17.86
N ALA A 238 8.54 9.45 -18.07
CA ALA A 238 9.31 10.68 -17.84
C ALA A 238 8.90 11.80 -18.80
N ASN A 239 8.58 11.45 -20.04
CA ASN A 239 8.31 12.41 -21.12
C ASN A 239 6.81 12.68 -21.32
N ASP A 240 5.90 11.93 -20.69
CA ASP A 240 4.46 12.09 -20.88
C ASP A 240 3.91 13.28 -20.07
N PRO A 241 3.39 14.33 -20.73
CA PRO A 241 2.81 15.48 -20.04
C PRO A 241 1.51 15.15 -19.31
N HIS A 242 0.76 14.11 -19.73
CA HIS A 242 -0.45 13.67 -19.04
C HIS A 242 -0.12 13.08 -17.67
N MET A 243 0.91 12.26 -17.58
CA MET A 243 1.38 11.70 -16.30
C MET A 243 1.82 12.78 -15.33
N ARG A 244 2.56 13.80 -15.80
CA ARG A 244 2.93 14.97 -15.00
C ARG A 244 1.69 15.70 -14.46
N LYS A 245 0.67 15.92 -15.31
CA LYS A 245 -0.58 16.57 -14.91
C LYS A 245 -1.37 15.75 -13.89
N LEU A 246 -1.42 14.43 -14.05
CA LEU A 246 -2.05 13.54 -13.05
C LEU A 246 -1.32 13.61 -11.72
N TRP A 247 0.01 13.65 -11.72
CA TRP A 247 0.81 13.80 -10.51
C TRP A 247 0.59 15.17 -9.86
N ASP A 248 0.57 16.27 -10.61
CA ASP A 248 0.30 17.61 -10.09
C ASP A 248 -1.09 17.69 -9.43
N THR A 249 -2.09 17.04 -10.02
CA THR A 249 -3.43 16.94 -9.43
C THR A 249 -3.40 16.13 -8.12
N TYR A 250 -2.64 15.05 -8.08
CA TYR A 250 -2.49 14.21 -6.89
C TYR A 250 -1.80 14.98 -5.74
N ARG A 251 -0.64 15.58 -5.99
CA ARG A 251 0.11 16.32 -4.96
C ARG A 251 -0.62 17.57 -4.46
N ALA A 252 -1.44 18.21 -5.29
CA ALA A 252 -2.28 19.33 -4.86
C ALA A 252 -3.40 18.89 -3.90
N ARG A 253 -3.85 17.65 -4.00
CA ARG A 253 -4.90 17.09 -3.12
C ARG A 253 -4.36 16.57 -1.79
N TYR A 254 -3.12 16.10 -1.76
CA TYR A 254 -2.53 15.44 -0.60
C TYR A 254 -1.30 16.19 -0.09
N SER A 255 -1.42 16.80 1.10
CA SER A 255 -0.37 17.62 1.72
C SER A 255 0.95 16.87 1.88
N TYR A 256 0.92 15.58 2.17
CA TYR A 256 2.10 14.74 2.31
C TYR A 256 2.90 14.55 0.99
N ALA A 257 2.29 14.86 -0.15
CA ALA A 257 2.94 14.76 -1.46
C ALA A 257 3.27 16.14 -2.07
N SER A 258 2.89 17.26 -1.42
CA SER A 258 2.95 18.61 -1.99
C SER A 258 4.34 19.02 -2.51
N GLU A 259 5.39 18.63 -1.79
CA GLU A 259 6.79 18.98 -2.12
C GLU A 259 7.43 18.03 -3.15
N LEU A 260 6.76 16.94 -3.52
CA LEU A 260 7.30 15.92 -4.41
C LEU A 260 7.02 16.28 -5.88
N THR A 261 8.06 16.47 -6.67
CA THR A 261 7.93 16.60 -8.12
C THR A 261 7.79 15.22 -8.78
N TRP A 262 7.24 15.18 -10.00
CA TRP A 262 7.15 13.94 -10.78
C TRP A 262 8.53 13.29 -10.98
N ASP A 263 9.56 14.08 -11.27
CA ASP A 263 10.90 13.58 -11.51
C ASP A 263 11.53 12.94 -10.25
N ILE A 264 11.28 13.50 -9.07
CA ILE A 264 11.70 12.91 -7.78
C ILE A 264 11.06 11.55 -7.58
N VAL A 265 9.76 11.45 -7.79
CA VAL A 265 9.02 10.21 -7.60
C VAL A 265 9.45 9.15 -8.61
N LEU A 266 9.56 9.53 -9.87
CA LEU A 266 9.98 8.62 -10.94
C LEU A 266 11.44 8.14 -10.75
N SER A 267 12.32 8.98 -10.19
CA SER A 267 13.68 8.55 -9.85
C SER A 267 13.71 7.42 -8.83
N SER A 268 12.79 7.42 -7.86
CA SER A 268 12.66 6.32 -6.89
C SER A 268 12.14 5.04 -7.53
N VAL A 269 11.17 5.16 -8.46
CA VAL A 269 10.69 4.02 -9.25
C VAL A 269 11.85 3.42 -10.07
N ARG A 270 12.65 4.27 -10.73
CA ARG A 270 13.85 3.85 -11.47
C ARG A 270 14.85 3.13 -10.56
N GLN A 271 15.11 3.66 -9.38
CA GLN A 271 16.02 3.04 -8.41
C GLN A 271 15.55 1.66 -7.99
N LEU A 272 14.25 1.47 -7.77
CA LEU A 272 13.68 0.16 -7.46
C LEU A 272 13.79 -0.81 -8.65
N CYS A 273 13.61 -0.33 -9.89
CA CYS A 273 13.84 -1.13 -11.09
C CYS A 273 15.32 -1.57 -11.23
N ILE A 274 16.26 -0.69 -10.89
CA ILE A 274 17.69 -1.03 -10.84
C ILE A 274 17.95 -2.09 -9.77
N THR A 275 17.41 -1.90 -8.56
CA THR A 275 17.53 -2.87 -7.46
C THR A 275 16.95 -4.24 -7.83
N ALA A 276 15.84 -4.27 -8.56
CA ALA A 276 15.22 -5.50 -9.07
C ALA A 276 15.94 -6.11 -10.30
N GLY A 277 16.97 -5.44 -10.83
CA GLY A 277 17.72 -5.91 -12.00
C GLY A 277 16.99 -5.75 -13.34
N LEU A 278 15.96 -4.93 -13.42
CA LEU A 278 15.22 -4.65 -14.67
C LEU A 278 15.89 -3.59 -15.53
N VAL A 279 16.65 -2.70 -14.92
CA VAL A 279 17.30 -1.55 -15.54
C VAL A 279 18.75 -1.52 -15.10
N VAL A 280 19.64 -1.16 -16.02
CA VAL A 280 21.07 -1.02 -15.74
C VAL A 280 21.35 0.37 -15.16
N GLU A 281 22.17 0.43 -14.11
CA GLU A 281 22.63 1.71 -13.58
C GLU A 281 23.47 2.45 -14.64
N PRO A 282 23.20 3.73 -14.94
CA PRO A 282 24.02 4.46 -15.89
C PRO A 282 25.47 4.53 -15.37
N PRO A 283 26.48 4.43 -16.24
CA PRO A 283 27.88 4.48 -15.82
C PRO A 283 28.12 5.77 -15.04
N LYS A 284 28.74 5.65 -13.86
CA LYS A 284 29.17 6.82 -13.09
C LYS A 284 30.18 7.59 -13.93
N VAL A 285 29.80 8.77 -14.40
CA VAL A 285 30.72 9.67 -15.09
C VAL A 285 31.75 10.10 -14.05
N SER A 286 32.93 9.54 -14.13
CA SER A 286 34.08 9.98 -13.34
C SER A 286 34.46 11.38 -13.83
N LEU A 287 34.08 12.39 -13.09
CA LEU A 287 34.59 13.73 -13.27
C LEU A 287 36.06 13.72 -12.80
N THR A 288 36.94 13.32 -13.70
CA THR A 288 38.39 13.55 -13.51
C THR A 288 38.60 15.06 -13.59
N PRO A 289 39.10 15.72 -12.54
CA PRO A 289 39.37 17.13 -12.62
C PRO A 289 40.42 17.39 -13.72
N PRO A 290 40.31 18.47 -14.50
CA PRO A 290 41.27 18.76 -15.57
C PRO A 290 42.67 18.90 -14.97
N HIS A 291 43.63 18.15 -15.52
CA HIS A 291 45.03 18.25 -15.18
C HIS A 291 45.48 19.76 -15.27
N ARG A 292 45.82 20.32 -14.15
CA ARG A 292 46.46 21.63 -14.06
C ARG A 292 47.82 21.50 -14.72
N LYS A 293 47.98 22.03 -15.95
CA LYS A 293 49.29 22.19 -16.57
C LYS A 293 50.07 23.14 -15.70
N GLU A 294 51.05 22.65 -14.98
CA GLU A 294 52.09 23.46 -14.37
C GLU A 294 52.83 24.21 -15.51
N ARG A 295 52.77 25.50 -15.49
CA ARG A 295 53.65 26.33 -16.32
C ARG A 295 54.98 26.39 -15.62
N GLU A 296 55.95 25.68 -16.14
CA GLU A 296 57.35 25.87 -15.82
C GLU A 296 57.74 27.31 -16.25
N ARG A 297 58.39 28.00 -15.32
CA ARG A 297 59.19 29.19 -15.59
C ARG A 297 60.67 28.84 -15.39
#